data_c80feeaeead7a168e7c42caa7703df2a
#
_entry.id   c80feeaeead7a168e7c42caa7703df2a
#
_cell.length_a   1.000
_cell.length_b   1.000
_cell.length_c   1.000
_cell.angle_alpha   90.00
_cell.angle_beta   90.00
_cell.angle_gamma   90.00
#
_symmetry.space_group_name_H-M   'P 1'
#
loop_
_entity.id
_entity.type
_entity.pdbx_description
1 polymer ?
#
loop_
_entity_poly.entity_id
_entity_poly.type
_entity_poly.pdbx_seq_one_letter_code
_entity_poly.pdbx_strand_id
1 'polypeptide(L)'
;VEQVKALLFDVFGTVVDWRSGVIRDVTALAAEHGADIDAASFADRWRGAYRPAMNQVRTGELPWTNLDGLHRRTLDQLLAEADREAEGGREAEGGREAEAGPGGQAGPGGQAGLKGLDEAGRSWLTSCWHRLDPWPDAVAGLGRLKQRYIISAFSNGNVSLLVNMAKRGGLPWDFVASAELFRHYKPDPQTYLGAAELLSLSPAEVMVVAAHNDDLIAAGDLGLATAFVARPGELGPNHQANREPARPYTCAAADFGDLADQLGA
;
A
#
# COMPACT_ATOMS: atom_id res chain seq x y z
N VAL A 1 28.14 2.12 -3.66
CA VAL A 1 27.35 1.68 -4.82
C VAL A 1 28.06 0.58 -5.61
N GLU A 2 29.40 0.59 -5.72
CA GLU A 2 30.16 -0.41 -6.51
C GLU A 2 29.93 -1.87 -6.11
N GLN A 3 29.52 -2.14 -4.88
CA GLN A 3 29.26 -3.49 -4.37
C GLN A 3 27.81 -3.96 -4.57
N VAL A 4 26.88 -3.05 -4.84
CA VAL A 4 25.44 -3.39 -4.96
C VAL A 4 25.20 -4.24 -6.21
N LYS A 5 24.49 -5.36 -6.03
CA LYS A 5 24.13 -6.31 -7.08
C LYS A 5 22.62 -6.46 -7.26
N ALA A 6 21.86 -6.23 -6.18
CA ALA A 6 20.39 -6.34 -6.19
C ALA A 6 19.74 -5.11 -5.58
N LEU A 7 18.60 -4.73 -6.16
CA LEU A 7 17.71 -3.67 -5.69
C LEU A 7 16.39 -4.27 -5.26
N LEU A 8 16.02 -4.08 -3.99
CA LEU A 8 14.77 -4.52 -3.40
C LEU A 8 13.83 -3.32 -3.29
N PHE A 9 12.77 -3.31 -4.07
CA PHE A 9 11.83 -2.18 -4.15
C PHE A 9 10.65 -2.38 -3.22
N ASP A 10 10.47 -1.49 -2.23
CA ASP A 10 9.16 -1.33 -1.62
C ASP A 10 8.12 -1.04 -2.71
N VAL A 11 6.89 -1.54 -2.54
CA VAL A 11 5.92 -1.55 -3.64
C VAL A 11 4.81 -0.54 -3.45
N PHE A 12 4.03 -0.66 -2.35
CA PHE A 12 2.89 0.21 -2.12
C PHE A 12 3.33 1.63 -1.81
N GLY A 13 2.98 2.57 -2.68
CA GLY A 13 3.37 3.97 -2.56
C GLY A 13 4.72 4.30 -3.20
N THR A 14 5.68 3.36 -3.22
CA THR A 14 6.98 3.52 -3.87
C THR A 14 6.94 3.25 -5.38
N VAL A 15 6.39 2.10 -5.77
CA VAL A 15 6.30 1.68 -7.18
C VAL A 15 4.91 1.93 -7.76
N VAL A 16 3.86 1.76 -6.95
CA VAL A 16 2.45 1.87 -7.38
C VAL A 16 1.70 2.94 -6.60
N ASP A 17 0.77 3.63 -7.28
CA ASP A 17 -0.18 4.57 -6.67
C ASP A 17 -1.35 3.77 -6.06
N TRP A 18 -1.17 3.37 -4.80
CA TRP A 18 -2.19 2.62 -4.08
C TRP A 18 -3.45 3.46 -3.86
N ARG A 19 -3.29 4.77 -3.57
CA ARG A 19 -4.41 5.62 -3.16
C ARG A 19 -5.38 5.84 -4.30
N SER A 20 -4.89 6.27 -5.46
CA SER A 20 -5.74 6.47 -6.64
C SER A 20 -6.39 5.16 -7.11
N GLY A 21 -5.65 4.04 -7.03
CA GLY A 21 -6.16 2.71 -7.40
C GLY A 21 -7.33 2.26 -6.51
N VAL A 22 -7.20 2.41 -5.19
CA VAL A 22 -8.28 2.07 -4.24
C VAL A 22 -9.47 3.01 -4.41
N ILE A 23 -9.24 4.33 -4.52
CA ILE A 23 -10.30 5.32 -4.76
C ILE A 23 -11.09 4.99 -6.02
N ARG A 24 -10.42 4.68 -7.13
CA ARG A 24 -11.05 4.28 -8.39
C ARG A 24 -12.01 3.10 -8.20
N ASP A 25 -11.54 2.04 -7.57
CA ASP A 25 -12.32 0.81 -7.43
C ASP A 25 -13.46 0.98 -6.42
N VAL A 26 -13.27 1.72 -5.32
CA VAL A 26 -14.34 2.08 -4.38
C VAL A 26 -15.41 2.94 -5.07
N THR A 27 -15.01 3.94 -5.86
CA THR A 27 -15.93 4.81 -6.61
C THR A 27 -16.76 4.01 -7.62
N ALA A 28 -16.11 3.08 -8.35
CA ALA A 28 -16.81 2.23 -9.33
C ALA A 28 -17.83 1.33 -8.65
N LEU A 29 -17.49 0.70 -7.54
CA LEU A 29 -18.40 -0.15 -6.78
C LEU A 29 -19.55 0.66 -6.16
N ALA A 30 -19.27 1.83 -5.62
CA ALA A 30 -20.29 2.72 -5.07
C ALA A 30 -21.30 3.13 -6.15
N ALA A 31 -20.85 3.48 -7.35
CA ALA A 31 -21.72 3.83 -8.47
C ALA A 31 -22.62 2.65 -8.90
N GLU A 32 -22.08 1.43 -8.94
CA GLU A 32 -22.81 0.21 -9.27
C GLU A 32 -23.94 -0.07 -8.26
N HIS A 33 -23.72 0.24 -6.99
CA HIS A 33 -24.69 0.00 -5.91
C HIS A 33 -25.57 1.23 -5.58
N GLY A 34 -25.42 2.34 -6.32
CA GLY A 34 -26.13 3.59 -6.05
C GLY A 34 -25.79 4.20 -4.70
N ALA A 35 -24.56 3.99 -4.25
CA ALA A 35 -24.08 4.38 -2.94
C ALA A 35 -23.36 5.73 -2.97
N ASP A 36 -23.56 6.57 -1.94
CA ASP A 36 -22.84 7.82 -1.75
C ASP A 36 -21.72 7.61 -0.72
N ILE A 37 -20.49 7.53 -1.21
CA ILE A 37 -19.29 7.28 -0.39
C ILE A 37 -18.21 8.30 -0.73
N ASP A 38 -17.59 8.88 0.29
CA ASP A 38 -16.28 9.51 0.15
C ASP A 38 -15.21 8.42 -0.02
N ALA A 39 -14.95 8.06 -1.29
CA ALA A 39 -13.98 7.03 -1.65
C ALA A 39 -12.55 7.37 -1.21
N ALA A 40 -12.20 8.66 -1.12
CA ALA A 40 -10.89 9.10 -0.66
C ALA A 40 -10.73 8.85 0.85
N SER A 41 -11.70 9.28 1.64
CA SER A 41 -11.72 9.01 3.09
C SER A 41 -11.75 7.50 3.38
N PHE A 42 -12.52 6.72 2.60
CA PHE A 42 -12.55 5.27 2.73
C PHE A 42 -11.18 4.64 2.46
N ALA A 43 -10.51 5.02 1.37
CA ALA A 43 -9.18 4.52 1.02
C ALA A 43 -8.14 4.85 2.11
N ASP A 44 -8.18 6.08 2.63
CA ASP A 44 -7.26 6.54 3.68
C ASP A 44 -7.50 5.79 5.01
N ARG A 45 -8.76 5.55 5.39
CA ARG A 45 -9.12 4.74 6.57
C ARG A 45 -8.66 3.28 6.39
N TRP A 46 -8.89 2.70 5.22
CA TRP A 46 -8.48 1.31 4.95
C TRP A 46 -6.97 1.16 5.00
N ARG A 47 -6.23 2.08 4.39
CA ARG A 47 -4.77 2.13 4.48
C ARG A 47 -4.28 2.36 5.90
N GLY A 48 -4.98 3.22 6.67
CA GLY A 48 -4.67 3.47 8.08
C GLY A 48 -4.75 2.22 8.95
N ALA A 49 -5.66 1.28 8.65
CA ALA A 49 -5.80 0.01 9.35
C ALA A 49 -4.68 -1.01 9.03
N TYR A 50 -3.89 -0.79 7.99
CA TYR A 50 -2.85 -1.68 7.50
C TYR A 50 -1.77 -2.00 8.55
N ARG A 51 -1.11 -0.97 9.13
CA ARG A 51 -0.06 -1.16 10.14
C ARG A 51 -0.58 -1.80 11.44
N PRO A 52 -1.70 -1.35 12.02
CA PRO A 52 -2.29 -2.02 13.18
C PRO A 52 -2.57 -3.51 12.94
N ALA A 53 -3.15 -3.87 11.80
CA ALA A 53 -3.46 -5.26 11.46
C ALA A 53 -2.19 -6.14 11.34
N MET A 54 -1.14 -5.65 10.69
CA MET A 54 0.14 -6.36 10.65
C MET A 54 0.79 -6.49 12.04
N ASN A 55 0.68 -5.46 12.89
CA ASN A 55 1.21 -5.53 14.25
C ASN A 55 0.55 -6.62 15.08
N GLN A 56 -0.75 -6.87 14.92
CA GLN A 56 -1.41 -8.01 15.59
C GLN A 56 -0.79 -9.36 15.20
N VAL A 57 -0.35 -9.51 13.95
CA VAL A 57 0.39 -10.70 13.53
C VAL A 57 1.81 -10.72 14.11
N ARG A 58 2.51 -9.60 14.10
CA ARG A 58 3.89 -9.46 14.60
C ARG A 58 3.98 -9.69 16.12
N THR A 59 2.96 -9.27 16.87
CA THR A 59 2.89 -9.49 18.34
C THR A 59 2.33 -10.85 18.73
N GLY A 60 1.85 -11.64 17.76
CA GLY A 60 1.26 -12.95 18.03
C GLY A 60 -0.21 -12.90 18.49
N GLU A 61 -0.86 -11.75 18.47
CA GLU A 61 -2.30 -11.62 18.72
C GLU A 61 -3.12 -12.30 17.63
N LEU A 62 -2.60 -12.33 16.41
CA LEU A 62 -3.13 -13.10 15.30
C LEU A 62 -2.08 -14.11 14.82
N PRO A 63 -2.50 -15.31 14.38
CA PRO A 63 -1.61 -16.22 13.69
C PRO A 63 -1.13 -15.56 12.38
N TRP A 64 -0.08 -16.13 11.77
CA TRP A 64 0.35 -15.66 10.46
C TRP A 64 -0.84 -15.60 9.50
N THR A 65 -1.13 -14.41 9.04
CA THR A 65 -2.18 -14.08 8.08
C THR A 65 -1.50 -13.24 7.01
N ASN A 66 -1.65 -13.58 5.74
CA ASN A 66 -1.09 -12.79 4.64
C ASN A 66 -1.87 -11.48 4.45
N LEU A 67 -1.35 -10.60 3.60
CA LEU A 67 -1.91 -9.27 3.45
C LEU A 67 -3.35 -9.26 2.89
N ASP A 68 -3.71 -10.18 1.98
CA ASP A 68 -5.08 -10.30 1.49
C ASP A 68 -6.07 -10.61 2.61
N GLY A 69 -5.68 -11.51 3.51
CA GLY A 69 -6.47 -11.83 4.69
C GLY A 69 -6.62 -10.63 5.64
N LEU A 70 -5.57 -9.83 5.81
CA LEU A 70 -5.63 -8.61 6.62
C LEU A 70 -6.46 -7.51 5.93
N HIS A 71 -6.32 -7.32 4.63
CA HIS A 71 -7.13 -6.38 3.85
C HIS A 71 -8.62 -6.74 3.93
N ARG A 72 -8.95 -8.03 3.79
CA ARG A 72 -10.34 -8.48 3.91
C ARG A 72 -10.88 -8.24 5.32
N ARG A 73 -10.14 -8.62 6.35
CA ARG A 73 -10.53 -8.42 7.75
C ARG A 73 -10.79 -6.93 8.05
N THR A 74 -9.90 -6.04 7.61
CA THR A 74 -10.04 -4.60 7.84
C THR A 74 -11.16 -4.00 7.01
N LEU A 75 -11.40 -4.51 5.80
CA LEU A 75 -12.59 -4.14 5.00
C LEU A 75 -13.88 -4.49 5.74
N ASP A 76 -14.00 -5.71 6.24
CA ASP A 76 -15.20 -6.14 6.97
C ASP A 76 -15.45 -5.31 8.23
N GLN A 77 -14.38 -4.88 8.93
CA GLN A 77 -14.48 -3.96 10.06
C GLN A 77 -14.98 -2.58 9.65
N LEU A 78 -14.42 -1.99 8.58
CA LEU A 78 -14.83 -0.68 8.08
C LEU A 78 -16.30 -0.67 7.61
N LEU A 79 -16.73 -1.73 6.94
CA LEU A 79 -18.14 -1.86 6.53
C LEU A 79 -19.07 -1.99 7.74
N ALA A 80 -18.70 -2.75 8.76
CA ALA A 80 -19.49 -2.88 9.98
C ALA A 80 -19.51 -1.58 10.82
N GLU A 81 -18.48 -0.76 10.77
CA GLU A 81 -18.45 0.57 11.40
C GLU A 81 -19.42 1.52 10.68
N ALA A 82 -19.37 1.57 9.36
CA ALA A 82 -20.24 2.40 8.55
C ALA A 82 -21.75 2.03 8.74
N ASP A 83 -22.06 0.73 8.89
CA ASP A 83 -23.40 0.27 9.18
C ASP A 83 -23.91 0.78 10.56
N ARG A 84 -23.06 0.75 11.58
CA ARG A 84 -23.39 1.24 12.93
C ARG A 84 -23.60 2.77 12.96
N GLU A 85 -22.74 3.52 12.27
CA GLU A 85 -22.85 4.97 12.15
C GLU A 85 -24.18 5.36 11.47
N ALA A 86 -24.58 4.63 10.41
CA ALA A 86 -25.84 4.86 9.72
C ALA A 86 -27.09 4.52 10.57
N GLU A 87 -27.00 3.54 11.46
CA GLU A 87 -28.08 3.17 12.40
C GLU A 87 -28.23 4.20 13.53
N GLY A 88 -27.10 4.60 14.15
CA GLY A 88 -27.10 5.61 15.20
C GLY A 88 -27.56 6.99 14.73
N GLY A 89 -27.27 7.37 13.48
CA GLY A 89 -27.76 8.59 12.84
C GLY A 89 -29.28 8.62 12.69
N ARG A 90 -29.90 7.51 12.33
CA ARG A 90 -31.37 7.38 12.17
C ARG A 90 -32.13 7.46 13.51
N GLU A 91 -31.57 6.90 14.58
CA GLU A 91 -32.15 7.00 15.92
C GLU A 91 -32.12 8.44 16.45
N ALA A 92 -31.06 9.20 16.13
CA ALA A 92 -30.93 10.61 16.49
C ALA A 92 -31.86 11.53 15.68
N GLU A 93 -32.17 11.22 14.43
CA GLU A 93 -33.10 11.95 13.58
C GLU A 93 -34.59 11.58 13.89
N GLY A 94 -34.90 10.31 14.11
CA GLY A 94 -36.24 9.86 14.51
C GLY A 94 -36.74 10.47 15.81
N GLY A 95 -35.86 10.94 16.67
CA GLY A 95 -36.19 11.71 17.88
C GLY A 95 -36.46 13.21 17.64
N ARG A 96 -36.18 13.74 16.45
CA ARG A 96 -36.35 15.17 16.09
C ARG A 96 -37.48 15.45 15.13
N GLU A 97 -38.05 14.44 14.45
CA GLU A 97 -39.16 14.63 13.49
C GLU A 97 -40.51 15.01 14.12
N ALA A 98 -40.63 15.11 15.43
CA ALA A 98 -41.83 15.57 16.10
C ALA A 98 -42.06 17.10 16.07
N GLU A 99 -41.07 17.92 15.61
CA GLU A 99 -41.19 19.39 15.64
C GLU A 99 -40.68 20.16 14.40
N ALA A 100 -40.53 19.58 13.22
CA ALA A 100 -40.09 20.33 12.04
C ALA A 100 -41.05 20.29 10.88
N GLY A 101 -41.54 21.46 10.46
CA GLY A 101 -42.37 21.67 9.29
C GLY A 101 -41.61 21.42 7.95
N PRO A 102 -42.35 21.39 6.79
CA PRO A 102 -41.79 20.95 5.51
C PRO A 102 -40.85 22.01 4.92
N GLY A 103 -39.54 21.75 4.92
CA GLY A 103 -38.55 22.66 4.29
C GLY A 103 -37.11 22.49 4.68
N GLY A 104 -36.66 21.34 5.18
CA GLY A 104 -35.25 21.08 5.48
C GLY A 104 -34.51 20.44 4.31
N GLN A 105 -33.47 21.12 3.78
CA GLN A 105 -32.50 20.51 2.87
C GLN A 105 -31.76 19.40 3.62
N ALA A 106 -31.65 18.20 3.01
CA ALA A 106 -30.86 17.11 3.52
C ALA A 106 -29.40 17.57 3.73
N GLY A 107 -28.90 17.46 4.95
CA GLY A 107 -27.49 17.67 5.28
C GLY A 107 -26.60 16.62 4.59
N PRO A 108 -25.27 16.80 4.60
CA PRO A 108 -24.35 15.92 3.87
C PRO A 108 -24.55 14.47 4.30
N GLY A 109 -24.95 13.63 3.34
CA GLY A 109 -25.37 12.25 3.53
C GLY A 109 -24.33 11.44 4.31
N GLY A 110 -24.80 10.81 5.38
CA GLY A 110 -24.03 9.81 6.10
C GLY A 110 -23.63 8.66 5.17
N GLN A 111 -22.53 8.02 5.44
CA GLN A 111 -21.91 6.94 4.65
C GLN A 111 -22.79 5.65 4.55
N ALA A 112 -24.02 5.77 4.09
CA ALA A 112 -24.94 4.65 3.86
C ALA A 112 -24.70 4.05 2.47
N GLY A 113 -23.50 3.49 2.23
CA GLY A 113 -23.16 3.31 0.86
C GLY A 113 -22.76 1.92 0.39
N LEU A 114 -22.16 1.09 1.19
CA LEU A 114 -21.86 -0.31 0.81
C LEU A 114 -22.59 -1.29 1.74
N LYS A 115 -23.68 -0.86 2.33
CA LYS A 115 -24.54 -1.69 3.17
C LYS A 115 -25.09 -2.84 2.33
N GLY A 116 -24.84 -4.08 2.77
CA GLY A 116 -25.33 -5.25 2.06
C GLY A 116 -24.43 -5.72 0.92
N LEU A 117 -23.18 -5.23 0.83
CA LEU A 117 -22.19 -5.80 -0.09
C LEU A 117 -22.05 -7.29 0.19
N ASP A 118 -22.38 -8.11 -0.80
CA ASP A 118 -22.28 -9.56 -0.71
C ASP A 118 -20.83 -10.04 -0.71
N GLU A 119 -20.62 -11.35 -0.55
CA GLU A 119 -19.30 -11.95 -0.51
C GLU A 119 -18.52 -11.73 -1.80
N ALA A 120 -19.19 -11.73 -2.95
CA ALA A 120 -18.55 -11.49 -4.25
C ALA A 120 -18.03 -10.05 -4.35
N GLY A 121 -18.83 -9.07 -3.94
CA GLY A 121 -18.46 -7.67 -3.90
C GLY A 121 -17.31 -7.40 -2.91
N ARG A 122 -17.36 -8.00 -1.72
CA ARG A 122 -16.27 -7.90 -0.73
C ARG A 122 -14.94 -8.50 -1.27
N SER A 123 -15.01 -9.66 -1.91
CA SER A 123 -13.85 -10.31 -2.53
C SER A 123 -13.31 -9.48 -3.69
N TRP A 124 -14.19 -8.94 -4.52
CA TRP A 124 -13.81 -8.05 -5.62
C TRP A 124 -13.12 -6.79 -5.11
N LEU A 125 -13.68 -6.14 -4.08
CA LEU A 125 -13.09 -4.94 -3.48
C LEU A 125 -11.77 -5.26 -2.79
N THR A 126 -11.65 -6.36 -2.02
CA THR A 126 -10.38 -6.79 -1.43
C THR A 126 -9.30 -6.96 -2.50
N SER A 127 -9.66 -7.50 -3.68
CA SER A 127 -8.70 -7.67 -4.78
C SER A 127 -8.30 -6.37 -5.49
N CYS A 128 -8.82 -5.17 -5.09
CA CYS A 128 -8.38 -3.90 -5.65
C CYS A 128 -6.86 -3.69 -5.45
N TRP A 129 -6.31 -4.19 -4.36
CA TRP A 129 -4.89 -4.14 -4.06
C TRP A 129 -4.01 -4.91 -5.06
N HIS A 130 -4.58 -5.85 -5.82
CA HIS A 130 -3.92 -6.56 -6.92
C HIS A 130 -3.94 -5.76 -8.24
N ARG A 131 -4.73 -4.67 -8.32
CA ARG A 131 -5.00 -3.91 -9.55
C ARG A 131 -4.46 -2.50 -9.52
N LEU A 132 -3.53 -2.22 -8.60
CA LEU A 132 -2.89 -0.91 -8.48
C LEU A 132 -2.03 -0.63 -9.71
N ASP A 133 -2.08 0.60 -10.18
CA ASP A 133 -1.32 1.04 -11.34
C ASP A 133 0.06 1.58 -10.89
N PRO A 134 1.15 1.29 -11.63
CA PRO A 134 2.46 1.84 -11.32
C PRO A 134 2.50 3.36 -11.52
N TRP A 135 3.38 4.03 -10.79
CA TRP A 135 3.70 5.42 -11.09
C TRP A 135 4.21 5.55 -12.54
N PRO A 136 4.02 6.71 -13.19
CA PRO A 136 4.37 6.89 -14.61
C PRO A 136 5.84 6.63 -14.95
N ASP A 137 6.76 6.86 -14.01
CA ASP A 137 8.20 6.63 -14.14
C ASP A 137 8.62 5.17 -13.87
N ALA A 138 7.74 4.36 -13.24
CA ALA A 138 8.15 3.09 -12.64
C ALA A 138 8.58 2.06 -13.68
N VAL A 139 7.78 1.80 -14.70
CA VAL A 139 8.09 0.73 -15.68
C VAL A 139 9.36 1.04 -16.45
N ALA A 140 9.52 2.29 -16.90
CA ALA A 140 10.70 2.72 -17.66
C ALA A 140 11.98 2.70 -16.80
N GLY A 141 11.89 3.27 -15.57
CA GLY A 141 13.03 3.29 -14.65
C GLY A 141 13.47 1.90 -14.19
N LEU A 142 12.51 1.03 -13.82
CA LEU A 142 12.79 -0.36 -13.48
C LEU A 142 13.39 -1.13 -14.65
N GLY A 143 12.91 -0.90 -15.88
CA GLY A 143 13.45 -1.51 -17.10
C GLY A 143 14.92 -1.16 -17.34
N ARG A 144 15.32 0.07 -17.04
CA ARG A 144 16.73 0.52 -17.08
C ARG A 144 17.55 -0.17 -16.00
N LEU A 145 17.12 -0.11 -14.75
CA LEU A 145 17.81 -0.67 -13.59
C LEU A 145 18.03 -2.18 -13.73
N LYS A 146 17.05 -2.90 -14.29
CA LYS A 146 17.13 -4.34 -14.55
C LYS A 146 18.27 -4.73 -15.47
N GLN A 147 18.76 -3.85 -16.34
CA GLN A 147 19.85 -4.17 -17.26
C GLN A 147 21.19 -4.36 -16.51
N ARG A 148 21.29 -3.82 -15.31
CA ARG A 148 22.54 -3.84 -14.53
C ARG A 148 22.42 -4.56 -13.18
N TYR A 149 21.22 -4.56 -12.60
CA TYR A 149 20.96 -5.08 -11.27
C TYR A 149 19.89 -6.17 -11.30
N ILE A 150 19.95 -7.10 -10.37
CA ILE A 150 18.79 -7.93 -10.04
C ILE A 150 17.75 -7.00 -9.41
N ILE A 151 16.53 -6.96 -9.95
CA ILE A 151 15.46 -6.16 -9.38
C ILE A 151 14.35 -7.04 -8.80
N SER A 152 13.94 -6.73 -7.58
CA SER A 152 12.91 -7.50 -6.89
C SER A 152 11.85 -6.58 -6.29
N ALA A 153 10.57 -6.97 -6.44
CA ALA A 153 9.56 -6.46 -5.51
C ALA A 153 9.93 -6.89 -4.09
N PHE A 154 9.87 -5.98 -3.10
CA PHE A 154 10.13 -6.25 -1.69
C PHE A 154 9.01 -5.66 -0.84
N SER A 155 8.03 -6.48 -0.49
CA SER A 155 6.77 -5.97 0.03
C SER A 155 6.16 -6.85 1.10
N ASN A 156 5.35 -6.23 1.96
CA ASN A 156 4.45 -6.91 2.87
C ASN A 156 3.28 -7.62 2.13
N GLY A 157 3.05 -7.29 0.84
CA GLY A 157 2.08 -7.96 -0.03
C GLY A 157 2.39 -9.44 -0.21
N ASN A 158 1.36 -10.28 -0.29
CA ASN A 158 1.53 -11.69 -0.61
C ASN A 158 1.97 -11.90 -2.07
N VAL A 159 2.56 -13.05 -2.34
CA VAL A 159 3.15 -13.37 -3.67
C VAL A 159 2.14 -13.21 -4.79
N SER A 160 0.93 -13.75 -4.65
CA SER A 160 -0.11 -13.68 -5.69
C SER A 160 -0.52 -12.23 -6.00
N LEU A 161 -0.64 -11.38 -4.98
CA LEU A 161 -0.94 -9.95 -5.13
C LEU A 161 0.15 -9.25 -5.95
N LEU A 162 1.41 -9.43 -5.58
CA LEU A 162 2.55 -8.80 -6.26
C LEU A 162 2.70 -9.29 -7.70
N VAL A 163 2.46 -10.59 -7.96
CA VAL A 163 2.49 -11.17 -9.31
C VAL A 163 1.36 -10.60 -10.18
N ASN A 164 0.14 -10.52 -9.66
CA ASN A 164 -1.00 -9.96 -10.39
C ASN A 164 -0.75 -8.49 -10.74
N MET A 165 -0.26 -7.71 -9.79
CA MET A 165 0.10 -6.31 -9.98
C MET A 165 1.21 -6.16 -11.04
N ALA A 166 2.25 -7.00 -10.99
CA ALA A 166 3.33 -6.99 -11.98
C ALA A 166 2.84 -7.32 -13.38
N LYS A 167 1.97 -8.32 -13.52
CA LYS A 167 1.35 -8.69 -14.81
C LYS A 167 0.49 -7.57 -15.38
N ARG A 168 -0.31 -6.92 -14.53
CA ARG A 168 -1.15 -5.81 -14.94
C ARG A 168 -0.34 -4.58 -15.32
N GLY A 169 0.62 -4.20 -14.48
CA GLY A 169 1.39 -2.96 -14.62
C GLY A 169 2.64 -3.07 -15.50
N GLY A 170 2.98 -4.26 -16.01
CA GLY A 170 4.21 -4.47 -16.79
C GLY A 170 5.48 -4.31 -15.96
N LEU A 171 5.43 -4.60 -14.65
CA LEU A 171 6.58 -4.48 -13.76
C LEU A 171 7.57 -5.64 -14.00
N PRO A 172 8.83 -5.35 -14.38
CA PRO A 172 9.74 -6.35 -14.95
C PRO A 172 10.59 -7.08 -13.87
N TRP A 173 10.00 -7.51 -12.76
CA TRP A 173 10.73 -8.14 -11.68
C TRP A 173 11.51 -9.39 -12.12
N ASP A 174 12.71 -9.58 -11.56
CA ASP A 174 13.47 -10.84 -11.60
C ASP A 174 13.02 -11.76 -10.47
N PHE A 175 12.66 -11.19 -9.33
CA PHE A 175 12.25 -11.89 -8.12
C PHE A 175 11.12 -11.16 -7.40
N VAL A 176 10.36 -11.87 -6.59
CA VAL A 176 9.30 -11.32 -5.73
C VAL A 176 9.59 -11.70 -4.28
N ALA A 177 10.27 -10.82 -3.55
CA ALA A 177 10.56 -10.96 -2.13
C ALA A 177 9.36 -10.49 -1.30
N SER A 178 8.37 -11.35 -1.15
CA SER A 178 7.17 -11.13 -0.35
C SER A 178 7.41 -11.47 1.11
N ALA A 179 6.84 -10.71 2.04
CA ALA A 179 6.77 -11.05 3.47
C ALA A 179 6.19 -12.45 3.74
N GLU A 180 5.33 -12.94 2.83
CA GLU A 180 4.74 -14.28 2.87
C GLU A 180 5.80 -15.40 2.85
N LEU A 181 6.92 -15.20 2.11
CA LEU A 181 8.03 -16.16 2.06
C LEU A 181 8.73 -16.33 3.40
N PHE A 182 8.80 -15.26 4.17
CA PHE A 182 9.50 -15.22 5.46
C PHE A 182 8.56 -15.43 6.64
N ARG A 183 7.26 -15.31 6.44
CA ARG A 183 6.23 -15.25 7.50
C ARG A 183 6.53 -14.16 8.55
N HIS A 184 7.12 -13.08 8.10
CA HIS A 184 7.44 -11.87 8.86
C HIS A 184 7.10 -10.65 8.02
N TYR A 185 6.55 -9.62 8.65
CA TYR A 185 6.30 -8.34 8.00
C TYR A 185 7.48 -7.39 8.20
N LYS A 186 7.75 -6.54 7.22
CA LYS A 186 8.61 -5.37 7.43
C LYS A 186 8.04 -4.53 8.59
N PRO A 187 8.88 -4.01 9.51
CA PRO A 187 10.34 -3.95 9.45
C PRO A 187 11.07 -5.10 10.20
N ASP A 188 10.52 -6.30 10.30
CA ASP A 188 11.22 -7.41 10.97
C ASP A 188 12.49 -7.79 10.19
N PRO A 189 13.66 -7.96 10.86
CA PRO A 189 14.94 -8.26 10.21
C PRO A 189 14.91 -9.47 9.28
N GLN A 190 14.06 -10.45 9.58
CA GLN A 190 13.94 -11.70 8.80
C GLN A 190 13.52 -11.44 7.35
N THR A 191 12.78 -10.36 7.08
CA THR A 191 12.37 -10.01 5.72
C THR A 191 13.56 -9.50 4.90
N TYR A 192 14.35 -8.59 5.45
CA TYR A 192 15.49 -7.96 4.78
C TYR A 192 16.63 -8.95 4.57
N LEU A 193 17.06 -9.60 5.65
CA LEU A 193 18.15 -10.56 5.61
C LEU A 193 17.79 -11.80 4.82
N GLY A 194 16.55 -12.30 4.98
CA GLY A 194 16.07 -13.44 4.20
C GLY A 194 15.98 -13.16 2.70
N ALA A 195 15.64 -11.94 2.29
CA ALA A 195 15.65 -11.56 0.88
C ALA A 195 17.09 -11.57 0.30
N ALA A 196 18.06 -11.06 1.04
CA ALA A 196 19.48 -11.13 0.66
C ALA A 196 19.98 -12.59 0.59
N GLU A 197 19.63 -13.42 1.57
CA GLU A 197 20.00 -14.84 1.63
C GLU A 197 19.43 -15.62 0.43
N LEU A 198 18.15 -15.42 0.05
CA LEU A 198 17.54 -16.08 -1.10
C LEU A 198 18.25 -15.71 -2.42
N LEU A 199 18.88 -14.55 -2.50
CA LEU A 199 19.70 -14.14 -3.64
C LEU A 199 21.16 -14.55 -3.52
N SER A 200 21.56 -15.21 -2.42
CA SER A 200 22.94 -15.58 -2.09
C SER A 200 23.87 -14.35 -2.05
N LEU A 201 23.36 -13.23 -1.54
CA LEU A 201 24.08 -11.97 -1.40
C LEU A 201 24.26 -11.60 0.07
N SER A 202 25.38 -10.92 0.37
CA SER A 202 25.56 -10.25 1.67
C SER A 202 24.66 -9.00 1.76
N PRO A 203 24.31 -8.54 2.98
CA PRO A 203 23.52 -7.31 3.13
C PRO A 203 24.13 -6.10 2.41
N ALA A 204 25.45 -5.95 2.40
CA ALA A 204 26.14 -4.84 1.73
C ALA A 204 26.02 -4.87 0.19
N GLU A 205 25.67 -6.02 -0.40
CA GLU A 205 25.46 -6.19 -1.84
C GLU A 205 24.02 -5.93 -2.26
N VAL A 206 23.14 -5.63 -1.31
CA VAL A 206 21.70 -5.40 -1.53
C VAL A 206 21.36 -3.96 -1.15
N MET A 207 20.57 -3.29 -1.99
CA MET A 207 20.05 -1.96 -1.75
C MET A 207 18.52 -2.02 -1.64
N VAL A 208 17.95 -1.46 -0.57
CA VAL A 208 16.52 -1.24 -0.46
C VAL A 208 16.18 0.12 -1.05
N VAL A 209 15.17 0.15 -1.92
CA VAL A 209 14.64 1.35 -2.59
C VAL A 209 13.23 1.60 -2.08
N ALA A 210 12.98 2.75 -1.46
CA ALA A 210 11.67 3.08 -0.92
C ALA A 210 11.41 4.59 -0.87
N ALA A 211 10.13 4.95 -0.87
CA ALA A 211 9.68 6.29 -0.50
C ALA A 211 9.51 6.45 1.02
N HIS A 212 9.45 5.36 1.76
CA HIS A 212 9.17 5.33 3.19
C HIS A 212 10.47 5.32 4.00
N ASN A 213 10.69 6.40 4.76
CA ASN A 213 11.91 6.56 5.56
C ASN A 213 12.10 5.48 6.62
N ASP A 214 11.02 4.99 7.24
CA ASP A 214 11.09 3.92 8.24
C ASP A 214 11.56 2.58 7.67
N ASP A 215 11.20 2.25 6.43
CA ASP A 215 11.69 1.06 5.72
C ASP A 215 13.20 1.17 5.43
N LEU A 216 13.66 2.34 4.98
CA LEU A 216 15.07 2.61 4.72
C LEU A 216 15.92 2.65 6.00
N ILE A 217 15.36 3.16 7.10
CA ILE A 217 16.04 3.15 8.40
C ILE A 217 16.26 1.72 8.85
N ALA A 218 15.21 0.88 8.80
CA ALA A 218 15.31 -0.53 9.18
C ALA A 218 16.32 -1.29 8.32
N ALA A 219 16.30 -1.07 7.00
CA ALA A 219 17.28 -1.69 6.09
C ALA A 219 18.72 -1.27 6.39
N GLY A 220 18.96 0.03 6.57
CA GLY A 220 20.28 0.56 6.85
C GLY A 220 20.87 0.07 8.18
N ASP A 221 20.02 -0.08 9.19
CA ASP A 221 20.44 -0.60 10.51
C ASP A 221 20.87 -2.08 10.45
N LEU A 222 20.46 -2.80 9.40
CA LEU A 222 20.88 -4.17 9.09
C LEU A 222 22.09 -4.26 8.14
N GLY A 223 22.67 -3.12 7.73
CA GLY A 223 23.83 -3.06 6.85
C GLY A 223 23.52 -3.14 5.35
N LEU A 224 22.26 -3.01 4.94
CA LEU A 224 21.89 -2.89 3.54
C LEU A 224 22.16 -1.45 3.06
N ALA A 225 22.49 -1.29 1.79
CA ALA A 225 22.46 0.02 1.14
C ALA A 225 21.01 0.51 0.99
N THR A 226 20.81 1.83 0.90
CA THR A 226 19.49 2.43 0.90
C THR A 226 19.37 3.52 -0.15
N ALA A 227 18.26 3.56 -0.87
CA ALA A 227 17.91 4.60 -1.82
C ALA A 227 16.52 5.14 -1.54
N PHE A 228 16.45 6.43 -1.27
CA PHE A 228 15.18 7.14 -1.16
C PHE A 228 14.69 7.55 -2.55
N VAL A 229 13.40 7.36 -2.84
CA VAL A 229 12.74 7.86 -4.04
C VAL A 229 11.53 8.69 -3.61
N ALA A 230 11.48 9.96 -4.04
CA ALA A 230 10.41 10.87 -3.63
C ALA A 230 9.06 10.48 -4.25
N ARG A 231 8.00 10.45 -3.42
CA ARG A 231 6.61 10.21 -3.84
C ARG A 231 5.67 11.24 -3.21
N PRO A 232 5.77 12.51 -3.61
CA PRO A 232 5.03 13.60 -2.96
C PRO A 232 3.50 13.49 -3.12
N GLY A 233 3.01 12.67 -4.05
CA GLY A 233 1.58 12.46 -4.30
C GLY A 233 0.97 11.25 -3.61
N GLU A 234 1.76 10.40 -2.94
CA GLU A 234 1.30 9.10 -2.40
C GLU A 234 0.08 9.23 -1.48
N LEU A 235 0.11 10.15 -0.54
CA LEU A 235 -0.95 10.34 0.46
C LEU A 235 -1.94 11.47 0.08
N GLY A 236 -1.95 11.87 -1.19
CA GLY A 236 -2.79 12.94 -1.70
C GLY A 236 -2.11 14.32 -1.68
N PRO A 237 -2.74 15.34 -2.31
CA PRO A 237 -2.10 16.60 -2.66
C PRO A 237 -1.69 17.45 -1.44
N ASN A 238 -2.35 17.28 -0.30
CA ASN A 238 -2.13 18.11 0.89
C ASN A 238 -1.12 17.48 1.88
N HIS A 239 -0.64 16.27 1.63
CA HIS A 239 0.32 15.61 2.48
C HIS A 239 1.76 16.03 2.16
N GLN A 240 2.60 16.14 3.22
CA GLN A 240 4.03 16.48 3.10
C GLN A 240 4.96 15.26 3.24
N ALA A 241 4.40 14.08 3.53
CA ALA A 241 5.19 12.86 3.66
C ALA A 241 5.85 12.44 2.34
N ASN A 242 6.94 11.68 2.45
CA ASN A 242 7.65 11.04 1.32
C ASN A 242 8.20 12.01 0.26
N ARG A 243 8.46 13.27 0.65
CA ARG A 243 9.05 14.29 -0.22
C ARG A 243 10.56 14.35 -0.08
N GLU A 244 11.07 14.09 1.11
CA GLU A 244 12.47 14.28 1.44
C GLU A 244 13.01 13.11 2.28
N PRO A 245 14.31 12.79 2.14
CA PRO A 245 14.96 11.80 2.99
C PRO A 245 15.08 12.30 4.43
N ALA A 246 14.76 11.44 5.41
CA ALA A 246 14.86 11.79 6.83
C ALA A 246 16.30 11.84 7.35
N ARG A 247 17.23 11.18 6.65
CA ARG A 247 18.68 11.15 6.94
C ARG A 247 19.46 10.94 5.64
N PRO A 248 20.80 11.11 5.61
CA PRO A 248 21.57 10.71 4.44
C PRO A 248 21.40 9.22 4.16
N TYR A 249 21.02 8.89 2.93
CA TYR A 249 20.98 7.54 2.37
C TYR A 249 22.08 7.38 1.30
N THR A 250 22.31 6.17 0.80
CA THR A 250 23.29 5.91 -0.26
C THR A 250 22.94 6.69 -1.53
N CYS A 251 21.64 6.75 -1.88
CA CYS A 251 21.09 7.58 -2.95
C CYS A 251 19.81 8.28 -2.46
N ALA A 252 19.52 9.45 -3.05
CA ALA A 252 18.25 10.12 -2.92
C ALA A 252 17.86 10.64 -4.31
N ALA A 253 16.75 10.15 -4.84
CA ALA A 253 16.30 10.38 -6.20
C ALA A 253 14.89 10.99 -6.23
N ALA A 254 14.65 11.81 -7.25
CA ALA A 254 13.34 12.40 -7.48
C ALA A 254 12.32 11.41 -8.04
N ASP A 255 12.81 10.43 -8.82
CA ASP A 255 12.03 9.35 -9.45
C ASP A 255 12.95 8.17 -9.81
N PHE A 256 12.40 7.12 -10.44
CA PHE A 256 13.21 5.96 -10.84
C PHE A 256 14.10 6.24 -12.05
N GLY A 257 13.80 7.24 -12.86
CA GLY A 257 14.70 7.69 -13.94
C GLY A 257 15.96 8.31 -13.37
N ASP A 258 15.80 9.24 -12.42
CA ASP A 258 16.92 9.85 -11.67
C ASP A 258 17.72 8.80 -10.89
N LEU A 259 17.04 7.84 -10.24
CA LEU A 259 17.73 6.73 -9.57
C LEU A 259 18.60 5.92 -10.55
N ALA A 260 18.08 5.60 -11.75
CA ALA A 260 18.82 4.89 -12.78
C ALA A 260 20.05 5.68 -13.23
N ASP A 261 19.92 7.00 -13.43
CA ASP A 261 21.05 7.88 -13.77
C ASP A 261 22.13 7.87 -12.68
N GLN A 262 21.76 8.01 -11.40
CA GLN A 262 22.69 7.99 -10.27
C GLN A 262 23.41 6.64 -10.11
N LEU A 263 22.74 5.53 -10.47
CA LEU A 263 23.30 4.17 -10.41
C LEU A 263 24.01 3.74 -11.71
N GLY A 264 24.02 4.59 -12.73
CA GLY A 264 24.68 4.36 -14.03
C GLY A 264 24.02 3.24 -14.84
N ALA A 265 22.72 3.12 -14.78
CA ALA A 265 21.91 2.12 -15.47
C ALA A 265 21.12 2.72 -16.65
#